data_16f9a1e45052b2c7019b5407194c1976
#
_entry.id   16f9a1e45052b2c7019b5407194c1976
#
_cell.length_a   1.000
_cell.length_b   1.000
_cell.length_c   1.000
_cell.angle_alpha   90.00
_cell.angle_beta   90.00
_cell.angle_gamma   90.00
#
_symmetry.space_group_name_H-M   'P 1'
#
loop_
_entity.id
_entity.type
_entity.pdbx_description
1 polymer ?
#
loop_
_entity_poly.entity_id
_entity_poly.type
_entity_poly.pdbx_seq_one_letter_code
_entity_poly.pdbx_strand_id
1 'polypeptide(L)'
;MIPKNEAQGHNCADILKKLDQMGGLDKECYGVSFIDPKSGERKAIFKKAEFDRSTGQLYVKDKAAGGLNFDVGIDTYKNNGNIYIVNAIINKKPDNIFVRGIKKREAEIFILMREDEENISVYALIQCSYSPLEHKVFKNLVETSVTLRVIEIQNWFYRMICKK
;
A
#
# COMPACT_ATOMS: atom_id res chain seq x y z
N MET A 1 9.11 -10.62 6.63
CA MET A 1 9.66 -10.49 7.99
C MET A 1 11.01 -9.81 7.87
N ILE A 2 11.29 -8.84 8.71
CA ILE A 2 12.51 -8.02 8.70
C ILE A 2 13.17 -8.19 10.06
N PRO A 3 14.39 -8.75 10.15
CA PRO A 3 15.13 -8.81 11.40
C PRO A 3 15.43 -7.39 11.92
N LYS A 4 15.33 -7.18 13.23
CA LYS A 4 15.56 -5.84 13.83
C LYS A 4 16.97 -5.31 13.66
N ASN A 5 17.96 -6.18 13.56
CA ASN A 5 19.34 -5.79 13.25
C ASN A 5 19.48 -5.17 11.83
N GLU A 6 18.56 -5.47 10.91
CA GLU A 6 18.51 -4.86 9.58
C GLU A 6 17.68 -3.56 9.57
N ALA A 7 16.84 -3.35 10.58
CA ALA A 7 15.92 -2.22 10.64
C ALA A 7 16.56 -0.89 11.06
N GLN A 8 17.84 -0.87 11.42
CA GLN A 8 18.63 0.34 11.73
C GLN A 8 17.98 1.29 12.77
N GLY A 9 17.27 0.74 13.74
CA GLY A 9 16.53 1.51 14.74
C GLY A 9 15.15 1.99 14.30
N HIS A 10 14.75 1.75 13.04
CA HIS A 10 13.40 2.04 12.59
C HIS A 10 12.39 1.02 13.11
N ASN A 11 11.13 1.45 13.18
CA ASN A 11 10.01 0.64 13.69
C ASN A 11 8.74 0.83 12.83
N CYS A 12 7.69 0.07 13.14
CA CYS A 12 6.44 0.16 12.41
C CYS A 12 5.81 1.55 12.43
N ALA A 13 5.96 2.31 13.52
CA ALA A 13 5.43 3.67 13.61
C ALA A 13 6.10 4.63 12.61
N ASP A 14 7.36 4.39 12.25
CA ASP A 14 8.06 5.22 11.26
C ASP A 14 7.48 5.05 9.86
N ILE A 15 6.98 3.87 9.52
CA ILE A 15 6.27 3.62 8.25
C ILE A 15 5.01 4.46 8.19
N LEU A 16 4.23 4.49 9.28
CA LEU A 16 2.97 5.23 9.35
C LEU A 16 3.16 6.73 9.18
N LYS A 17 4.31 7.25 9.60
CA LYS A 17 4.66 8.68 9.41
C LYS A 17 4.94 9.03 7.95
N LYS A 18 5.13 8.05 7.06
CA LYS A 18 5.60 8.24 5.69
C LYS A 18 4.60 7.79 4.62
N LEU A 19 3.32 7.65 4.96
CA LEU A 19 2.28 7.25 4.00
C LEU A 19 2.14 8.23 2.81
N ASP A 20 2.45 9.50 3.02
CA ASP A 20 2.54 10.52 1.98
C ASP A 20 3.70 10.32 0.99
N GLN A 21 4.69 9.51 1.36
CA GLN A 21 5.84 9.19 0.51
C GLN A 21 5.64 7.96 -0.39
N MET A 22 4.48 7.32 -0.31
CA MET A 22 4.16 6.13 -1.15
C MET A 22 4.17 6.45 -2.65
N GLY A 23 3.88 7.68 -3.03
CA GLY A 23 3.81 8.11 -4.42
C GLY A 23 5.12 8.01 -5.16
N GLY A 24 6.18 8.55 -4.61
CA GLY A 24 7.49 8.66 -5.27
C GLY A 24 7.39 9.39 -6.61
N LEU A 25 7.86 10.61 -6.68
CA LEU A 25 7.70 11.45 -7.87
C LEU A 25 8.78 11.20 -8.94
N ASP A 26 9.91 10.61 -8.57
CA ASP A 26 11.10 10.53 -9.41
C ASP A 26 11.42 9.12 -9.91
N LYS A 27 12.26 9.04 -10.94
CA LYS A 27 12.86 7.79 -11.42
C LYS A 27 13.61 7.04 -10.32
N GLU A 28 14.13 7.73 -9.34
CA GLU A 28 14.89 7.21 -8.19
C GLU A 28 13.99 6.68 -7.07
N CYS A 29 12.70 6.86 -7.21
CA CYS A 29 11.59 6.13 -6.59
C CYS A 29 11.77 5.76 -5.13
N TYR A 30 11.63 6.72 -4.27
CA TYR A 30 11.46 6.45 -2.84
C TYR A 30 10.05 5.94 -2.48
N GLY A 31 9.09 6.02 -3.42
CA GLY A 31 7.74 5.50 -3.26
C GLY A 31 7.55 4.05 -3.70
N VAL A 32 6.29 3.62 -3.79
CA VAL A 32 5.92 2.29 -4.29
C VAL A 32 6.25 2.18 -5.77
N SER A 33 7.12 1.25 -6.12
CA SER A 33 7.69 1.14 -7.46
C SER A 33 8.08 -0.31 -7.79
N PHE A 34 8.12 -0.65 -9.06
CA PHE A 34 8.52 -1.97 -9.56
C PHE A 34 9.66 -1.85 -10.58
N ILE A 35 10.38 -2.94 -10.83
CA ILE A 35 11.36 -3.01 -11.91
C ILE A 35 10.65 -3.49 -13.16
N ASP A 36 10.65 -2.66 -14.22
CA ASP A 36 10.08 -3.02 -15.50
C ASP A 36 10.93 -4.14 -16.14
N PRO A 37 10.35 -5.34 -16.41
CA PRO A 37 11.10 -6.47 -16.94
C PRO A 37 11.65 -6.22 -18.35
N LYS A 38 11.12 -5.24 -19.09
CA LYS A 38 11.58 -4.91 -20.46
C LYS A 38 12.78 -3.98 -20.47
N SER A 39 12.76 -2.97 -19.60
CA SER A 39 13.81 -1.94 -19.57
C SER A 39 14.80 -2.12 -18.44
N GLY A 40 14.51 -2.96 -17.42
CA GLY A 40 15.29 -3.06 -16.20
C GLY A 40 15.22 -1.80 -15.31
N GLU A 41 14.47 -0.79 -15.72
CA GLU A 41 14.34 0.46 -14.98
C GLU A 41 13.29 0.36 -13.88
N ARG A 42 13.52 1.04 -12.78
CA ARG A 42 12.54 1.18 -11.72
C ARG A 42 11.47 2.21 -12.12
N LYS A 43 10.21 1.82 -12.02
CA LYS A 43 9.05 2.67 -12.38
C LYS A 43 8.10 2.79 -11.20
N ALA A 44 7.72 4.02 -10.85
CA ALA A 44 6.73 4.27 -9.81
C ALA A 44 5.35 3.74 -10.20
N ILE A 45 4.63 3.09 -9.27
CA ILE A 45 3.23 2.66 -9.44
C ILE A 45 2.30 3.85 -9.23
N PHE A 46 2.56 4.64 -8.20
CA PHE A 46 1.77 5.83 -7.88
C PHE A 46 2.47 7.09 -8.39
N LYS A 47 1.69 8.01 -8.93
CA LYS A 47 2.17 9.36 -9.32
C LYS A 47 2.24 10.30 -8.12
N LYS A 48 1.40 10.04 -7.11
CA LYS A 48 1.23 10.92 -5.95
C LYS A 48 0.62 10.12 -4.80
N ALA A 49 1.00 10.45 -3.57
CA ALA A 49 0.29 10.08 -2.37
C ALA A 49 0.22 11.30 -1.45
N GLU A 50 -0.93 11.53 -0.85
CA GLU A 50 -1.17 12.62 0.11
C GLU A 50 -1.96 12.04 1.27
N PHE A 51 -1.39 12.11 2.46
CA PHE A 51 -2.03 11.64 3.69
C PHE A 51 -2.31 12.84 4.60
N ASP A 52 -3.58 13.15 4.80
CA ASP A 52 -4.01 14.12 5.81
C ASP A 52 -4.18 13.42 7.15
N ARG A 53 -3.23 13.68 8.05
CA ARG A 53 -3.20 13.07 9.39
C ARG A 53 -4.34 13.57 10.28
N SER A 54 -4.87 14.76 10.03
CA SER A 54 -5.92 15.36 10.84
C SER A 54 -7.29 14.72 10.60
N THR A 55 -7.52 14.29 9.36
CA THR A 55 -8.78 13.67 8.91
C THR A 55 -8.68 12.17 8.69
N GLY A 56 -7.46 11.59 8.67
CA GLY A 56 -7.24 10.21 8.32
C GLY A 56 -7.49 9.91 6.83
N GLN A 57 -7.48 10.92 5.97
CA GLN A 57 -7.73 10.73 4.54
C GLN A 57 -6.44 10.53 3.76
N LEU A 58 -6.41 9.48 2.94
CA LEU A 58 -5.32 9.18 2.02
C LEU A 58 -5.81 9.31 0.59
N TYR A 59 -5.19 10.18 -0.19
CA TYR A 59 -5.34 10.24 -1.64
C TYR A 59 -4.13 9.62 -2.32
N VAL A 60 -4.38 8.69 -3.25
CA VAL A 60 -3.34 8.07 -4.07
C VAL A 60 -3.71 8.22 -5.54
N LYS A 61 -2.80 8.72 -6.35
CA LYS A 61 -2.94 8.74 -7.81
C LYS A 61 -2.16 7.58 -8.43
N ASP A 62 -2.85 6.47 -8.63
CA ASP A 62 -2.32 5.29 -9.32
C ASP A 62 -2.23 5.57 -10.82
N LYS A 63 -1.16 5.08 -11.48
CA LYS A 63 -0.95 5.28 -12.94
C LYS A 63 -1.99 4.55 -13.79
N ALA A 64 -2.47 3.40 -13.33
CA ALA A 64 -3.46 2.59 -14.04
C ALA A 64 -4.88 2.84 -13.52
N ALA A 65 -5.08 2.89 -12.21
CA ALA A 65 -6.39 3.01 -11.59
C ALA A 65 -6.91 4.45 -11.46
N GLY A 66 -6.04 5.47 -11.67
CA GLY A 66 -6.41 6.87 -11.51
C GLY A 66 -6.43 7.32 -10.05
N GLY A 67 -7.28 8.28 -9.72
CA GLY A 67 -7.41 8.81 -8.37
C GLY A 67 -8.17 7.86 -7.46
N LEU A 68 -7.57 7.48 -6.34
CA LEU A 68 -8.13 6.64 -5.29
C LEU A 68 -8.15 7.42 -3.98
N ASN A 69 -9.29 7.45 -3.31
CA ASN A 69 -9.46 8.14 -2.04
C ASN A 69 -9.86 7.13 -0.96
N PHE A 70 -9.17 7.17 0.18
CA PHE A 70 -9.39 6.25 1.28
C PHE A 70 -9.60 7.01 2.60
N ASP A 71 -10.48 6.46 3.44
CA ASP A 71 -10.50 6.74 4.88
C ASP A 71 -9.55 5.73 5.54
N VAL A 72 -8.58 6.20 6.30
CA VAL A 72 -7.57 5.38 6.96
C VAL A 72 -7.79 5.38 8.46
N GLY A 73 -8.05 4.20 9.01
CA GLY A 73 -8.03 3.90 10.44
C GLY A 73 -6.71 3.27 10.84
N ILE A 74 -6.19 3.65 12.00
CA ILE A 74 -4.97 3.07 12.57
C ILE A 74 -5.26 2.68 14.01
N ASP A 75 -5.21 1.37 14.29
CA ASP A 75 -5.35 0.82 15.63
C ASP A 75 -4.00 0.28 16.11
N THR A 76 -3.72 0.46 17.39
CA THR A 76 -2.47 0.00 18.02
C THR A 76 -2.79 -0.85 19.24
N TYR A 77 -2.20 -2.04 19.29
CA TYR A 77 -2.34 -2.97 20.40
C TYR A 77 -0.96 -3.32 20.96
N LYS A 78 -0.89 -3.48 22.28
CA LYS A 78 0.31 -3.99 22.98
C LYS A 78 -0.01 -5.36 23.55
N ASN A 79 0.51 -6.40 22.88
CA ASN A 79 0.39 -7.78 23.35
C ASN A 79 1.60 -8.56 22.85
N ASN A 80 2.55 -8.90 23.73
CA ASN A 80 3.83 -9.53 23.38
C ASN A 80 4.52 -8.90 22.16
N GLY A 81 4.60 -7.56 22.17
CA GLY A 81 5.08 -6.72 21.07
C GLY A 81 4.07 -5.62 20.70
N ASN A 82 4.47 -4.75 19.81
CA ASN A 82 3.58 -3.71 19.26
C ASN A 82 2.90 -4.25 18.00
N ILE A 83 1.57 -4.18 17.97
CA ILE A 83 0.75 -4.55 16.82
C ILE A 83 0.09 -3.28 16.30
N TYR A 84 0.25 -3.01 15.01
CA TYR A 84 -0.40 -1.91 14.30
C TYR A 84 -1.30 -2.49 13.23
N ILE A 85 -2.55 -2.05 13.22
CA ILE A 85 -3.52 -2.39 12.19
C ILE A 85 -3.86 -1.12 11.44
N VAL A 86 -3.59 -1.11 10.14
CA VAL A 86 -3.99 -0.04 9.24
C VAL A 86 -5.09 -0.58 8.34
N ASN A 87 -6.22 0.11 8.36
CA ASN A 87 -7.36 -0.18 7.52
C ASN A 87 -7.62 1.03 6.64
N ALA A 88 -7.50 0.88 5.32
CA ALA A 88 -7.77 1.92 4.35
C ALA A 88 -8.98 1.51 3.48
N ILE A 89 -10.12 2.16 3.72
CA ILE A 89 -11.38 1.87 3.02
C ILE A 89 -11.60 2.93 1.95
N ILE A 90 -11.89 2.50 0.72
CA ILE A 90 -12.20 3.43 -0.37
C ILE A 90 -13.45 4.25 -0.02
N ASN A 91 -13.33 5.57 -0.01
CA ASN A 91 -14.42 6.48 0.41
C ASN A 91 -15.09 7.19 -0.75
N LYS A 92 -14.50 7.13 -1.96
CA LYS A 92 -15.02 7.74 -3.16
C LYS A 92 -14.81 6.82 -4.36
N LYS A 93 -15.74 6.84 -5.30
CA LYS A 93 -15.65 6.11 -6.56
C LYS A 93 -14.38 6.54 -7.33
N PRO A 94 -13.56 5.58 -7.83
CA PRO A 94 -12.38 5.89 -8.62
C PRO A 94 -12.71 6.64 -9.91
N ASP A 95 -11.77 7.47 -10.36
CA ASP A 95 -11.96 8.29 -11.56
C ASP A 95 -11.75 7.49 -12.86
N ASN A 96 -10.96 6.41 -12.82
CA ASN A 96 -10.63 5.63 -14.01
C ASN A 96 -11.77 4.70 -14.42
N ILE A 97 -12.02 4.62 -15.74
CA ILE A 97 -13.09 3.81 -16.32
C ILE A 97 -12.96 2.30 -16.01
N PHE A 98 -11.75 1.77 -15.93
CA PHE A 98 -11.49 0.35 -15.69
C PHE A 98 -11.80 -0.11 -14.26
N VAL A 99 -11.78 0.83 -13.30
CA VAL A 99 -12.11 0.58 -11.89
C VAL A 99 -13.32 1.38 -11.42
N ARG A 100 -14.03 2.03 -12.35
CA ARG A 100 -15.20 2.87 -12.06
C ARG A 100 -16.37 2.08 -11.43
N GLY A 101 -16.41 0.76 -11.59
CA GLY A 101 -17.40 -0.10 -10.98
C GLY A 101 -17.27 -0.25 -9.47
N ILE A 102 -16.08 0.01 -8.91
CA ILE A 102 -15.87 -0.01 -7.46
C ILE A 102 -16.62 1.16 -6.84
N LYS A 103 -17.57 0.86 -5.95
CA LYS A 103 -18.31 1.87 -5.20
C LYS A 103 -17.60 2.19 -3.89
N LYS A 104 -18.12 3.22 -3.21
CA LYS A 104 -17.70 3.56 -1.86
C LYS A 104 -17.81 2.31 -0.95
N ARG A 105 -16.75 2.02 -0.17
CA ARG A 105 -16.63 0.88 0.77
C ARG A 105 -16.59 -0.52 0.14
N GLU A 106 -16.42 -0.62 -1.18
CA GLU A 106 -16.29 -1.92 -1.87
C GLU A 106 -14.84 -2.38 -2.07
N ALA A 107 -13.88 -1.53 -1.71
CA ALA A 107 -12.46 -1.90 -1.70
C ALA A 107 -11.81 -1.45 -0.39
N GLU A 108 -11.00 -2.34 0.16
CA GLU A 108 -10.33 -2.17 1.43
C GLU A 108 -8.91 -2.71 1.34
N ILE A 109 -7.98 -1.97 1.93
CA ILE A 109 -6.59 -2.40 2.14
C ILE A 109 -6.41 -2.57 3.64
N PHE A 110 -6.03 -3.77 4.04
CA PHE A 110 -5.73 -4.11 5.42
C PHE A 110 -4.24 -4.41 5.54
N ILE A 111 -3.56 -3.74 6.47
CA ILE A 111 -2.15 -3.97 6.75
C ILE A 111 -2.01 -4.27 8.23
N LEU A 112 -1.47 -5.44 8.53
CA LEU A 112 -1.08 -5.85 9.87
C LEU A 112 0.43 -5.76 9.98
N MET A 113 0.91 -4.98 10.94
CA MET A 113 2.32 -4.91 11.29
C MET A 113 2.49 -5.36 12.74
N ARG A 114 3.43 -6.26 12.97
CA ARG A 114 3.81 -6.73 14.30
C ARG A 114 5.29 -6.50 14.51
N GLU A 115 5.61 -5.97 15.67
CA GLU A 115 6.96 -5.72 16.10
C GLU A 115 7.20 -6.42 17.45
N ASP A 116 8.08 -7.41 17.46
CA ASP A 116 8.56 -8.11 18.65
C ASP A 116 10.03 -7.76 18.93
N GLU A 117 10.70 -8.48 19.81
CA GLU A 117 12.10 -8.21 20.19
C GLU A 117 13.09 -8.45 19.04
N GLU A 118 12.80 -9.39 18.15
CA GLU A 118 13.72 -9.84 17.10
C GLU A 118 13.35 -9.35 15.72
N ASN A 119 12.06 -9.16 15.44
CA ASN A 119 11.58 -8.99 14.07
C ASN A 119 10.49 -7.92 13.94
N ILE A 120 10.40 -7.39 12.72
CA ILE A 120 9.26 -6.64 12.22
C ILE A 120 8.58 -7.46 11.13
N SER A 121 7.31 -7.80 11.32
CA SER A 121 6.49 -8.55 10.38
C SER A 121 5.44 -7.63 9.77
N VAL A 122 5.29 -7.67 8.44
CA VAL A 122 4.26 -6.90 7.72
C VAL A 122 3.47 -7.86 6.86
N TYR A 123 2.16 -7.81 7.01
CA TYR A 123 1.19 -8.53 6.20
C TYR A 123 0.22 -7.54 5.57
N ALA A 124 -0.06 -7.67 4.28
CA ALA A 124 -1.00 -6.82 3.57
C ALA A 124 -2.03 -7.67 2.82
N LEU A 125 -3.28 -7.23 2.87
CA LEU A 125 -4.41 -7.81 2.16
C LEU A 125 -5.17 -6.70 1.46
N ILE A 126 -5.58 -6.95 0.21
CA ILE A 126 -6.54 -6.11 -0.50
C ILE A 126 -7.79 -6.93 -0.73
N GLN A 127 -8.91 -6.42 -0.26
CA GLN A 127 -10.23 -6.96 -0.53
C GLN A 127 -10.99 -6.01 -1.45
N CYS A 128 -11.64 -6.56 -2.48
CA CYS A 128 -12.45 -5.78 -3.40
C CYS A 128 -13.69 -6.59 -3.82
N SER A 129 -14.86 -6.01 -3.60
CA SER A 129 -16.15 -6.55 -4.06
C SER A 129 -16.51 -5.86 -5.37
N TYR A 130 -16.12 -6.44 -6.51
CA TYR A 130 -16.33 -5.85 -7.83
C TYR A 130 -16.91 -6.85 -8.82
N SER A 131 -18.14 -6.63 -9.28
CA SER A 131 -18.91 -7.52 -10.14
C SER A 131 -18.26 -7.87 -11.50
N PRO A 132 -17.57 -6.95 -12.24
CA PRO A 132 -16.85 -7.31 -13.47
C PRO A 132 -15.71 -8.31 -13.30
N LEU A 133 -15.29 -8.63 -12.07
CA LEU A 133 -14.32 -9.70 -11.81
C LEU A 133 -14.85 -11.11 -12.16
N GLU A 134 -16.13 -11.25 -12.45
CA GLU A 134 -16.73 -12.51 -12.90
C GLU A 134 -16.28 -12.91 -14.32
N HIS A 135 -15.87 -11.96 -15.17
CA HIS A 135 -15.29 -12.26 -16.46
C HIS A 135 -13.83 -12.74 -16.33
N LYS A 136 -13.57 -14.01 -16.67
CA LYS A 136 -12.28 -14.70 -16.48
C LYS A 136 -11.05 -13.91 -16.98
N VAL A 137 -11.15 -13.21 -18.12
CA VAL A 137 -10.05 -12.41 -18.67
C VAL A 137 -9.76 -11.16 -17.82
N PHE A 138 -10.80 -10.46 -17.38
CA PHE A 138 -10.66 -9.29 -16.51
C PHE A 138 -10.22 -9.68 -15.11
N LYS A 139 -10.71 -10.82 -14.60
CA LYS A 139 -10.32 -11.35 -13.30
C LYS A 139 -8.80 -11.53 -13.21
N ASN A 140 -8.20 -12.25 -14.15
CA ASN A 140 -6.75 -12.50 -14.15
C ASN A 140 -5.93 -11.20 -14.24
N LEU A 141 -6.37 -10.24 -15.07
CA LEU A 141 -5.68 -8.95 -15.22
C LEU A 141 -5.73 -8.14 -13.93
N VAL A 142 -6.89 -8.10 -13.28
CA VAL A 142 -7.07 -7.36 -12.02
C VAL A 142 -6.32 -8.06 -10.88
N GLU A 143 -6.41 -9.38 -10.76
CA GLU A 143 -5.68 -10.16 -9.76
C GLU A 143 -4.16 -9.94 -9.88
N THR A 144 -3.60 -10.02 -11.08
CA THR A 144 -2.19 -9.74 -11.32
C THR A 144 -1.82 -8.31 -10.94
N SER A 145 -2.65 -7.35 -11.30
CA SER A 145 -2.44 -5.93 -11.01
C SER A 145 -2.52 -5.61 -9.53
N VAL A 146 -3.47 -6.23 -8.80
CA VAL A 146 -3.62 -6.09 -7.35
C VAL A 146 -2.46 -6.76 -6.63
N THR A 147 -2.11 -8.00 -7.02
CA THR A 147 -0.98 -8.75 -6.44
C THR A 147 0.33 -7.98 -6.57
N LEU A 148 0.61 -7.40 -7.74
CA LEU A 148 1.79 -6.57 -7.95
C LEU A 148 1.82 -5.39 -6.94
N ARG A 149 0.69 -4.72 -6.73
CA ARG A 149 0.61 -3.60 -5.80
C ARG A 149 0.85 -4.02 -4.35
N VAL A 150 0.28 -5.14 -3.93
CA VAL A 150 0.51 -5.68 -2.58
C VAL A 150 1.99 -5.98 -2.36
N ILE A 151 2.63 -6.68 -3.30
CA ILE A 151 4.06 -7.02 -3.23
C ILE A 151 4.91 -5.76 -3.19
N GLU A 152 4.63 -4.79 -4.06
CA GLU A 152 5.43 -3.57 -4.14
C GLU A 152 5.19 -2.62 -2.96
N ILE A 153 4.01 -2.62 -2.35
CA ILE A 153 3.78 -1.94 -1.07
C ILE A 153 4.61 -2.60 0.04
N GLN A 154 4.65 -3.93 0.12
CA GLN A 154 5.50 -4.63 1.08
C GLN A 154 6.99 -4.34 0.85
N ASN A 155 7.44 -4.32 -0.41
CA ASN A 155 8.80 -3.94 -0.78
C ASN A 155 9.11 -2.48 -0.42
N TRP A 156 8.14 -1.58 -0.55
CA TRP A 156 8.29 -0.19 -0.12
C TRP A 156 8.47 -0.10 1.40
N PHE A 157 7.66 -0.82 2.18
CA PHE A 157 7.84 -0.92 3.63
C PHE A 157 9.22 -1.45 4.01
N TYR A 158 9.68 -2.50 3.33
CA TYR A 158 11.03 -3.04 3.55
C TYR A 158 12.10 -1.97 3.30
N ARG A 159 12.05 -1.30 2.15
CA ARG A 159 13.00 -0.22 1.82
C ARG A 159 12.97 0.93 2.83
N MET A 160 11.79 1.30 3.34
CA MET A 160 11.65 2.38 4.30
C MET A 160 12.25 2.03 5.66
N ILE A 161 12.20 0.76 6.05
CA ILE A 161 12.75 0.26 7.33
C ILE A 161 14.25 -0.01 7.20
N CYS A 162 14.69 -0.67 6.13
CA CYS A 162 16.08 -1.12 5.94
C CYS A 162 16.96 -0.10 5.20
N LYS A 163 16.49 1.13 4.99
CA LYS A 163 17.22 2.11 4.20
C LYS A 163 18.48 2.58 4.93
N LYS A 164 19.61 2.40 4.25
CA LYS A 164 20.90 2.99 4.61
C LYS A 164 20.91 4.47 4.27
#